data_8d70962a078ce7aefe6146fcfbb85b58
#
_entry.id   8d70962a078ce7aefe6146fcfbb85b58
#
_cell.length_a   1.000
_cell.length_b   1.000
_cell.length_c   1.000
_cell.angle_alpha   90.00
_cell.angle_beta   90.00
_cell.angle_gamma   90.00
#
_symmetry.space_group_name_H-M   'P 1'
#
loop_
_entity.id
_entity.type
_entity.pdbx_description
1 polymer ?
#
loop_
_entity_poly.entity_id
_entity_poly.type
_entity_poly.pdbx_seq_one_letter_code
_entity_poly.pdbx_strand_id
1 'polypeptide(L)'
;MSFKNILCYGTLNPDLIYYVDELPSKGGDIRSSKSSVRPGGTAINCSELISLWNKSVQVRGNSIGSDPLGSYLFEYLKENNINFDGLIVNELMTPTCSIFVDSSGERTIVSSGYEGLEWSSFENLNNFDSLILDRYSIRFIKDKLKDLKKINSLFVCQAGYEYEIDYKLDFLIVSKDEISVNEANNLIDSKTVEYILLTYSSLPARLLSSEGAIEIVPPDFKTINSNGAGDATAAYIACLLYTSPSPRDS
;
A
#
# COMPACT_ATOMS: atom_id res chain seq x y z
N MET A 1 11.79 3.59 25.47
CA MET A 1 11.83 3.87 24.02
C MET A 1 10.39 4.11 23.60
N SER A 2 10.05 5.31 23.12
CA SER A 2 8.69 5.62 22.68
C SER A 2 8.39 4.80 21.43
N PHE A 3 7.25 4.15 21.41
CA PHE A 3 6.76 3.42 20.24
C PHE A 3 6.52 4.44 19.14
N LYS A 4 7.14 4.20 18.00
CA LYS A 4 7.01 5.07 16.84
C LYS A 4 5.65 4.85 16.19
N ASN A 5 5.01 5.96 15.80
CA ASN A 5 3.69 5.96 15.18
C ASN A 5 3.84 5.89 13.67
N ILE A 6 3.14 4.96 13.03
CA ILE A 6 3.16 4.78 11.58
C ILE A 6 1.78 5.16 11.03
N LEU A 7 1.74 6.01 10.01
CA LEU A 7 0.53 6.32 9.26
C LEU A 7 0.53 5.55 7.94
N CYS A 8 -0.50 4.73 7.73
CA CYS A 8 -0.83 4.14 6.44
C CYS A 8 -1.91 5.00 5.78
N TYR A 9 -1.56 5.71 4.71
CA TYR A 9 -2.48 6.57 3.98
C TYR A 9 -2.69 6.04 2.57
N GLY A 10 -3.90 5.56 2.29
CA GLY A 10 -4.17 4.91 1.02
C GLY A 10 -5.60 4.39 0.89
N THR A 11 -5.78 3.44 -0.01
CA THR A 11 -7.07 2.81 -0.24
C THR A 11 -7.47 1.87 0.91
N LEU A 12 -8.77 1.93 1.23
CA LEU A 12 -9.44 1.03 2.18
C LEU A 12 -10.70 0.49 1.48
N ASN A 13 -10.80 -0.82 1.36
CA ASN A 13 -11.94 -1.50 0.74
C ASN A 13 -12.05 -2.95 1.19
N PRO A 14 -13.22 -3.56 1.16
CA PRO A 14 -13.35 -5.02 1.17
C PRO A 14 -12.93 -5.59 -0.19
N ASP A 15 -12.17 -6.68 -0.16
CA ASP A 15 -11.88 -7.52 -1.31
C ASP A 15 -12.91 -8.65 -1.39
N LEU A 16 -13.69 -8.66 -2.47
CA LEU A 16 -14.66 -9.71 -2.78
C LEU A 16 -13.96 -10.74 -3.69
N ILE A 17 -13.50 -11.83 -3.11
CA ILE A 17 -12.65 -12.81 -3.81
C ILE A 17 -13.50 -13.97 -4.31
N TYR A 18 -13.38 -14.29 -5.59
CA TYR A 18 -14.08 -15.37 -6.27
C TYR A 18 -13.06 -16.31 -6.92
N TYR A 19 -13.15 -17.60 -6.61
CA TYR A 19 -12.32 -18.62 -7.23
C TYR A 19 -13.09 -19.25 -8.39
N VAL A 20 -12.55 -19.18 -9.59
CA VAL A 20 -13.16 -19.63 -10.84
C VAL A 20 -12.19 -20.53 -11.60
N ASP A 21 -12.70 -21.39 -12.46
CA ASP A 21 -11.83 -22.22 -13.32
C ASP A 21 -11.16 -21.35 -14.38
N GLU A 22 -11.94 -20.48 -15.03
CA GLU A 22 -11.50 -19.47 -15.99
C GLU A 22 -12.47 -18.30 -16.00
N LEU A 23 -12.04 -17.14 -16.49
CA LEU A 23 -12.95 -16.00 -16.66
C LEU A 23 -13.93 -16.26 -17.80
N PRO A 24 -15.23 -15.88 -17.67
CA PRO A 24 -16.19 -16.09 -18.72
C PRO A 24 -15.87 -15.22 -19.95
N SER A 25 -16.16 -15.73 -21.12
CA SER A 25 -16.13 -14.94 -22.34
C SER A 25 -17.22 -13.86 -22.31
N LYS A 26 -17.09 -12.82 -23.15
CA LYS A 26 -18.08 -11.74 -23.23
C LYS A 26 -19.48 -12.29 -23.47
N GLY A 27 -20.41 -11.97 -22.56
CA GLY A 27 -21.79 -12.42 -22.58
C GLY A 27 -22.02 -13.79 -21.93
N GLY A 28 -20.98 -14.44 -21.43
CA GLY A 28 -21.07 -15.70 -20.68
C GLY A 28 -21.33 -15.46 -19.19
N ASP A 29 -21.70 -16.51 -18.47
CA ASP A 29 -21.79 -16.54 -17.02
C ASP A 29 -20.94 -17.70 -16.47
N ILE A 30 -20.50 -17.57 -15.20
CA ILE A 30 -19.72 -18.58 -14.51
C ILE A 30 -20.11 -18.64 -13.04
N ARG A 31 -20.00 -19.83 -12.46
CA ARG A 31 -20.16 -20.03 -11.02
C ARG A 31 -18.80 -20.14 -10.36
N SER A 32 -18.57 -19.33 -9.31
CA SER A 32 -17.37 -19.50 -8.49
C SER A 32 -17.45 -20.79 -7.66
N SER A 33 -16.36 -21.52 -7.57
CA SER A 33 -16.25 -22.70 -6.73
C SER A 33 -16.21 -22.33 -5.24
N LYS A 34 -15.68 -21.14 -4.92
CA LYS A 34 -15.55 -20.59 -3.57
C LYS A 34 -15.53 -19.07 -3.66
N SER A 35 -16.10 -18.40 -2.65
CA SER A 35 -15.96 -16.97 -2.48
C SER A 35 -15.60 -16.60 -1.04
N SER A 36 -14.99 -15.44 -0.84
CA SER A 36 -14.70 -14.88 0.49
C SER A 36 -14.67 -13.37 0.42
N VAL A 37 -14.93 -12.73 1.56
CA VAL A 37 -14.73 -11.30 1.76
C VAL A 37 -13.56 -11.13 2.71
N ARG A 38 -12.64 -10.21 2.38
CA ARG A 38 -11.50 -9.86 3.22
C ARG A 38 -11.33 -8.36 3.27
N PRO A 39 -10.79 -7.82 4.35
CA PRO A 39 -10.30 -6.45 4.33
C PRO A 39 -9.19 -6.34 3.29
N GLY A 40 -9.11 -5.21 2.62
CA GLY A 40 -8.14 -4.96 1.56
C GLY A 40 -7.89 -3.47 1.35
N GLY A 41 -7.14 -3.16 0.32
CA GLY A 41 -6.54 -1.86 0.08
C GLY A 41 -5.20 -1.71 0.79
N THR A 42 -4.29 -0.97 0.18
CA THR A 42 -2.90 -0.84 0.65
C THR A 42 -2.81 -0.36 2.09
N ALA A 43 -3.67 0.60 2.50
CA ALA A 43 -3.62 1.12 3.88
C ALA A 43 -3.97 0.04 4.91
N ILE A 44 -4.98 -0.81 4.64
CA ILE A 44 -5.36 -1.90 5.54
C ILE A 44 -4.28 -2.98 5.53
N ASN A 45 -3.83 -3.44 4.36
CA ASN A 45 -2.84 -4.50 4.23
C ASN A 45 -1.54 -4.16 4.99
N CYS A 46 -1.06 -2.93 4.84
CA CYS A 46 0.12 -2.47 5.58
C CYS A 46 -0.14 -2.39 7.09
N SER A 47 -1.27 -1.83 7.50
CA SER A 47 -1.58 -1.61 8.92
C SER A 47 -1.80 -2.90 9.68
N GLU A 48 -2.40 -3.92 9.05
CA GLU A 48 -2.56 -5.25 9.63
C GLU A 48 -1.19 -5.85 10.01
N LEU A 49 -0.24 -5.86 9.09
CA LEU A 49 1.09 -6.39 9.34
C LEU A 49 1.83 -5.61 10.43
N ILE A 50 1.73 -4.28 10.40
CA ILE A 50 2.35 -3.42 11.41
C ILE A 50 1.76 -3.69 12.80
N SER A 51 0.45 -3.87 12.89
CA SER A 51 -0.22 -4.22 14.15
C SER A 51 0.21 -5.60 14.66
N LEU A 52 0.33 -6.60 13.79
CA LEU A 52 0.85 -7.94 14.15
C LEU A 52 2.27 -7.88 14.74
N TRP A 53 3.07 -6.89 14.38
CA TRP A 53 4.38 -6.65 14.96
C TRP A 53 4.35 -5.77 16.23
N ASN A 54 3.18 -5.55 16.81
CA ASN A 54 2.95 -4.75 18.01
C ASN A 54 3.49 -3.32 17.90
N LYS A 55 3.33 -2.70 16.71
CA LYS A 55 3.66 -1.29 16.48
C LYS A 55 2.38 -0.45 16.47
N SER A 56 2.53 0.82 16.88
CA SER A 56 1.42 1.78 16.79
C SER A 56 1.20 2.16 15.33
N VAL A 57 -0.02 1.95 14.84
CA VAL A 57 -0.40 2.23 13.46
C VAL A 57 -1.75 2.93 13.40
N GLN A 58 -1.84 3.90 12.51
CA GLN A 58 -3.09 4.57 12.17
C GLN A 58 -3.34 4.43 10.67
N VAL A 59 -4.61 4.24 10.29
CA VAL A 59 -5.04 4.30 8.89
C VAL A 59 -5.78 5.58 8.61
N ARG A 60 -5.53 6.15 7.45
CA ARG A 60 -6.30 7.22 6.81
C ARG A 60 -6.39 6.94 5.32
N GLY A 61 -7.39 7.49 4.66
CA GLY A 61 -7.54 7.29 3.22
C GLY A 61 -8.91 7.72 2.72
N ASN A 62 -9.46 6.96 1.77
CA ASN A 62 -10.79 7.20 1.26
C ASN A 62 -11.87 6.99 2.32
N SER A 63 -13.01 7.67 2.14
CA SER A 63 -14.19 7.45 2.96
C SER A 63 -14.74 6.04 2.81
N ILE A 64 -15.43 5.59 3.86
CA ILE A 64 -16.10 4.29 3.95
C ILE A 64 -17.58 4.56 4.12
N GLY A 65 -18.42 3.78 3.46
CA GLY A 65 -19.87 3.90 3.57
C GLY A 65 -20.41 3.43 4.92
N SER A 66 -21.60 3.91 5.26
CA SER A 66 -22.38 3.45 6.43
C SER A 66 -23.16 2.15 6.15
N ASP A 67 -22.67 1.33 5.22
CA ASP A 67 -23.26 0.06 4.79
C ASP A 67 -22.65 -1.17 5.52
N PRO A 68 -23.17 -2.39 5.29
CA PRO A 68 -22.64 -3.60 5.94
C PRO A 68 -21.15 -3.88 5.67
N LEU A 69 -20.64 -3.51 4.48
CA LEU A 69 -19.24 -3.70 4.13
C LEU A 69 -18.34 -2.68 4.85
N GLY A 70 -18.81 -1.45 5.02
CA GLY A 70 -18.14 -0.45 5.85
C GLY A 70 -18.10 -0.87 7.32
N SER A 71 -19.21 -1.35 7.86
CA SER A 71 -19.27 -1.89 9.22
C SER A 71 -18.29 -3.03 9.42
N TYR A 72 -18.20 -3.95 8.45
CA TYR A 72 -17.23 -5.05 8.45
C TYR A 72 -15.78 -4.55 8.54
N LEU A 73 -15.41 -3.51 7.78
CA LEU A 73 -14.06 -2.93 7.85
C LEU A 73 -13.77 -2.29 9.21
N PHE A 74 -14.73 -1.55 9.78
CA PHE A 74 -14.55 -0.93 11.10
C PHE A 74 -14.40 -1.95 12.22
N GLU A 75 -15.19 -3.01 12.20
CA GLU A 75 -15.05 -4.13 13.16
C GLU A 75 -13.65 -4.75 13.04
N TYR A 76 -13.20 -5.02 11.81
CA TYR A 76 -11.88 -5.58 11.57
C TYR A 76 -10.75 -4.67 12.09
N LEU A 77 -10.79 -3.37 11.81
CA LEU A 77 -9.78 -2.42 12.27
C LEU A 77 -9.72 -2.39 13.81
N LYS A 78 -10.89 -2.41 14.45
CA LYS A 78 -11.01 -2.44 15.91
C LYS A 78 -10.45 -3.73 16.52
N GLU A 79 -10.80 -4.88 15.98
CA GLU A 79 -10.35 -6.19 16.46
C GLU A 79 -8.83 -6.35 16.34
N ASN A 80 -8.22 -5.73 15.32
CA ASN A 80 -6.78 -5.77 15.10
C ASN A 80 -6.00 -4.62 15.74
N ASN A 81 -6.64 -3.82 16.61
CA ASN A 81 -6.03 -2.67 17.31
C ASN A 81 -5.40 -1.64 16.37
N ILE A 82 -6.00 -1.43 15.19
CA ILE A 82 -5.57 -0.44 14.22
C ILE A 82 -6.34 0.85 14.50
N ASN A 83 -5.62 1.96 14.75
CA ASN A 83 -6.26 3.24 14.94
C ASN A 83 -6.82 3.76 13.60
N PHE A 84 -8.09 4.12 13.59
CA PHE A 84 -8.79 4.68 12.42
C PHE A 84 -9.38 6.07 12.68
N ASP A 85 -8.87 6.78 13.69
CA ASP A 85 -9.28 8.15 13.96
C ASP A 85 -9.01 9.05 12.74
N GLY A 86 -10.06 9.76 12.31
CA GLY A 86 -10.01 10.63 11.14
C GLY A 86 -10.41 9.95 9.83
N LEU A 87 -10.83 8.67 9.84
CA LEU A 87 -11.56 8.11 8.71
C LEU A 87 -12.94 8.77 8.58
N ILE A 88 -13.35 9.00 7.33
CA ILE A 88 -14.63 9.60 7.01
C ILE A 88 -15.65 8.50 6.75
N VAL A 89 -16.80 8.61 7.39
CA VAL A 89 -17.99 7.77 7.10
C VAL A 89 -19.03 8.64 6.41
N ASN A 90 -19.58 8.17 5.30
CA ASN A 90 -20.60 8.91 4.56
C ASN A 90 -21.72 7.98 4.06
N GLU A 91 -22.71 8.56 3.37
CA GLU A 91 -23.87 7.84 2.80
C GLU A 91 -23.53 7.10 1.49
N LEU A 92 -22.33 7.26 0.94
CA LEU A 92 -21.90 6.54 -0.26
C LEU A 92 -21.68 5.06 0.07
N MET A 93 -21.72 4.22 -0.95
CA MET A 93 -21.39 2.81 -0.78
C MET A 93 -19.89 2.66 -0.51
N THR A 94 -19.55 1.73 0.37
CA THR A 94 -18.15 1.35 0.59
C THR A 94 -17.53 0.86 -0.72
N PRO A 95 -16.39 1.42 -1.15
CA PRO A 95 -15.71 0.94 -2.35
C PRO A 95 -15.26 -0.52 -2.18
N THR A 96 -15.24 -1.26 -3.27
CA THR A 96 -14.90 -2.68 -3.26
C THR A 96 -13.94 -3.04 -4.40
N CYS A 97 -13.15 -4.09 -4.20
CA CYS A 97 -12.43 -4.77 -5.27
C CYS A 97 -12.99 -6.17 -5.45
N SER A 98 -13.57 -6.46 -6.61
CA SER A 98 -13.93 -7.83 -7.00
C SER A 98 -12.70 -8.49 -7.62
N ILE A 99 -12.21 -9.55 -6.98
CA ILE A 99 -10.98 -10.25 -7.36
C ILE A 99 -11.37 -11.65 -7.85
N PHE A 100 -11.13 -11.92 -9.11
CA PHE A 100 -11.32 -13.24 -9.70
C PHE A 100 -9.96 -13.93 -9.75
N VAL A 101 -9.88 -15.12 -9.14
CA VAL A 101 -8.67 -15.94 -9.13
C VAL A 101 -8.97 -17.20 -9.94
N ASP A 102 -8.27 -17.39 -11.04
CA ASP A 102 -8.47 -18.56 -11.90
C ASP A 102 -7.66 -19.78 -11.43
N SER A 103 -7.82 -20.90 -12.16
CA SER A 103 -7.14 -22.17 -11.85
C SER A 103 -5.62 -22.10 -11.98
N SER A 104 -5.07 -21.11 -12.69
CA SER A 104 -3.62 -20.87 -12.78
C SER A 104 -3.08 -20.04 -11.60
N GLY A 105 -3.99 -19.43 -10.81
CA GLY A 105 -3.65 -18.49 -9.75
C GLY A 105 -3.51 -17.05 -10.23
N GLU A 106 -3.79 -16.78 -11.52
CA GLU A 106 -3.83 -15.42 -12.07
C GLU A 106 -5.07 -14.67 -11.57
N ARG A 107 -4.94 -13.35 -11.48
CA ARG A 107 -5.97 -12.49 -10.90
C ARG A 107 -6.45 -11.44 -11.88
N THR A 108 -7.76 -11.30 -11.93
CA THR A 108 -8.40 -10.14 -12.56
C THR A 108 -9.15 -9.36 -11.51
N ILE A 109 -8.90 -8.05 -11.44
CA ILE A 109 -9.45 -7.17 -10.41
C ILE A 109 -10.35 -6.13 -11.07
N VAL A 110 -11.55 -5.98 -10.53
CA VAL A 110 -12.51 -4.94 -10.90
C VAL A 110 -12.80 -4.11 -9.65
N SER A 111 -12.33 -2.87 -9.66
CA SER A 111 -12.58 -1.92 -8.57
C SER A 111 -13.83 -1.11 -8.86
N SER A 112 -14.64 -0.85 -7.83
CA SER A 112 -15.88 -0.07 -7.94
C SER A 112 -16.10 0.81 -6.72
N GLY A 113 -16.93 1.86 -6.89
CA GLY A 113 -17.32 2.75 -5.80
C GLY A 113 -16.28 3.79 -5.41
N TYR A 114 -15.25 4.02 -6.23
CA TYR A 114 -14.20 5.01 -5.91
C TYR A 114 -14.52 6.42 -6.41
N GLU A 115 -15.56 6.61 -7.20
CA GLU A 115 -15.97 7.92 -7.69
C GLU A 115 -16.67 8.73 -6.59
N GLY A 116 -16.26 9.98 -6.44
CA GLY A 116 -16.88 10.91 -5.49
C GLY A 116 -16.53 10.66 -4.01
N LEU A 117 -15.58 9.76 -3.72
CA LEU A 117 -15.14 9.53 -2.35
C LEU A 117 -14.44 10.76 -1.77
N GLU A 118 -14.73 11.03 -0.51
CA GLU A 118 -13.96 11.96 0.28
C GLU A 118 -12.67 11.28 0.77
N TRP A 119 -11.61 12.08 0.97
CA TRP A 119 -10.34 11.58 1.48
C TRP A 119 -10.03 12.22 2.83
N SER A 120 -9.59 11.42 3.76
CA SER A 120 -9.21 11.85 5.10
C SER A 120 -8.20 12.99 5.07
N SER A 121 -8.20 13.82 6.12
CA SER A 121 -7.23 14.91 6.25
C SER A 121 -5.79 14.38 6.20
N PHE A 122 -4.95 15.03 5.39
CA PHE A 122 -3.52 14.80 5.29
C PHE A 122 -2.76 15.88 6.06
N GLU A 123 -2.99 15.90 7.38
CA GLU A 123 -2.49 16.93 8.30
C GLU A 123 -1.91 16.29 9.57
N ASN A 124 -1.22 17.09 10.39
CA ASN A 124 -0.63 16.69 11.66
C ASN A 124 0.37 15.53 11.53
N LEU A 125 1.11 15.49 10.42
CA LEU A 125 2.07 14.43 10.11
C LEU A 125 3.27 14.41 11.06
N ASN A 126 3.53 15.51 11.79
CA ASN A 126 4.58 15.56 12.82
C ASN A 126 4.35 14.59 13.99
N ASN A 127 3.13 14.01 14.09
CA ASN A 127 2.81 13.00 15.10
C ASN A 127 3.25 11.58 14.68
N PHE A 128 3.76 11.44 13.46
CA PHE A 128 4.18 10.17 12.90
C PHE A 128 5.67 10.17 12.60
N ASP A 129 6.29 9.01 12.72
CA ASP A 129 7.69 8.77 12.38
C ASP A 129 7.81 8.20 10.96
N SER A 130 6.80 7.47 10.51
CA SER A 130 6.74 6.88 9.18
C SER A 130 5.38 7.10 8.53
N LEU A 131 5.41 7.30 7.22
CA LEU A 131 4.26 7.41 6.35
C LEU A 131 4.37 6.38 5.22
N ILE A 132 3.36 5.56 5.07
CA ILE A 132 3.21 4.67 3.92
C ILE A 132 2.10 5.24 3.04
N LEU A 133 2.42 5.45 1.77
CA LEU A 133 1.49 5.92 0.74
C LEU A 133 1.22 4.82 -0.27
N ASP A 134 0.02 4.78 -0.83
CA ASP A 134 -0.25 4.01 -2.04
C ASP A 134 -0.29 4.93 -3.29
N ARG A 135 -0.14 4.33 -4.46
CA ARG A 135 -0.18 5.06 -5.73
C ARG A 135 -1.52 5.76 -5.99
N TYR A 136 -2.62 5.25 -5.47
CA TYR A 136 -3.97 5.74 -5.76
C TYR A 136 -4.31 7.01 -4.97
N SER A 137 -3.79 7.13 -3.75
CA SER A 137 -4.04 8.28 -2.87
C SER A 137 -3.33 9.56 -3.32
N ILE A 138 -2.23 9.42 -4.08
CA ILE A 138 -1.34 10.52 -4.43
C ILE A 138 -2.10 11.67 -5.10
N ARG A 139 -2.99 11.39 -6.05
CA ARG A 139 -3.75 12.43 -6.78
C ARG A 139 -4.60 13.33 -5.87
N PHE A 140 -4.98 12.85 -4.68
CA PHE A 140 -5.81 13.60 -3.73
C PHE A 140 -5.00 14.42 -2.72
N ILE A 141 -3.72 14.08 -2.54
CA ILE A 141 -2.83 14.72 -1.57
C ILE A 141 -1.60 15.36 -2.20
N LYS A 142 -1.47 15.34 -3.53
CA LYS A 142 -0.28 15.77 -4.28
C LYS A 142 0.23 17.15 -3.85
N ASP A 143 -0.65 18.14 -3.71
CA ASP A 143 -0.25 19.49 -3.32
C ASP A 143 0.32 19.57 -1.90
N LYS A 144 -0.14 18.69 -1.01
CA LYS A 144 0.32 18.59 0.38
C LYS A 144 1.63 17.81 0.51
N LEU A 145 1.94 16.92 -0.44
CA LEU A 145 3.18 16.12 -0.43
C LEU A 145 4.44 16.98 -0.57
N LYS A 146 4.33 18.13 -1.23
CA LYS A 146 5.45 19.08 -1.36
C LYS A 146 5.89 19.66 0.00
N ASP A 147 5.00 19.70 0.97
CA ASP A 147 5.28 20.17 2.32
C ASP A 147 5.97 19.12 3.20
N LEU A 148 6.01 17.85 2.79
CA LEU A 148 6.73 16.79 3.52
C LEU A 148 8.21 17.10 3.70
N LYS A 149 8.83 17.86 2.78
CA LYS A 149 10.22 18.32 2.92
C LYS A 149 10.49 19.13 4.18
N LYS A 150 9.46 19.70 4.80
CA LYS A 150 9.55 20.48 6.04
C LYS A 150 9.60 19.60 7.28
N ILE A 151 9.28 18.30 7.14
CA ILE A 151 9.25 17.33 8.24
C ILE A 151 10.49 16.43 8.12
N ASN A 152 11.61 16.91 8.66
CA ASN A 152 12.93 16.26 8.48
C ASN A 152 13.04 14.85 9.11
N SER A 153 12.14 14.50 10.04
CA SER A 153 12.17 13.21 10.75
C SER A 153 11.18 12.19 10.23
N LEU A 154 10.31 12.57 9.29
CA LEU A 154 9.30 11.67 8.72
C LEU A 154 9.93 10.82 7.61
N PHE A 155 9.90 9.50 7.80
CA PHE A 155 10.23 8.55 6.75
C PHE A 155 9.02 8.33 5.84
N VAL A 156 9.19 8.48 4.53
CA VAL A 156 8.10 8.37 3.55
C VAL A 156 8.38 7.23 2.59
N CYS A 157 7.53 6.22 2.64
CA CYS A 157 7.54 5.06 1.75
C CYS A 157 6.30 5.07 0.86
N GLN A 158 6.46 4.78 -0.43
CA GLN A 158 5.33 4.63 -1.36
C GLN A 158 5.32 3.23 -1.96
N ALA A 159 4.14 2.61 -1.97
CA ALA A 159 3.86 1.35 -2.65
C ALA A 159 3.16 1.59 -3.99
N GLY A 160 3.81 1.19 -5.09
CA GLY A 160 3.33 1.35 -6.46
C GLY A 160 3.64 2.72 -7.07
N TYR A 161 3.55 2.77 -8.40
CA TYR A 161 3.80 3.94 -9.22
C TYR A 161 2.73 4.08 -10.29
N GLU A 162 2.15 5.26 -10.39
CA GLU A 162 1.11 5.55 -11.40
C GLU A 162 1.28 6.95 -12.00
N TYR A 163 1.83 7.90 -11.22
CA TYR A 163 1.96 9.29 -11.58
C TYR A 163 3.38 9.78 -11.36
N GLU A 164 3.77 10.80 -12.10
CA GLU A 164 5.05 11.49 -11.92
C GLU A 164 5.24 11.93 -10.46
N ILE A 165 6.39 11.56 -9.89
CA ILE A 165 6.76 11.90 -8.52
C ILE A 165 7.53 13.24 -8.56
N ASP A 166 6.90 14.32 -8.09
CA ASP A 166 7.48 15.66 -7.96
C ASP A 166 7.69 16.09 -6.49
N TYR A 167 7.68 15.12 -5.58
CA TYR A 167 7.90 15.26 -4.13
C TYR A 167 8.97 14.27 -3.66
N LYS A 168 9.52 14.50 -2.46
CA LYS A 168 10.58 13.65 -1.92
C LYS A 168 10.02 12.37 -1.31
N LEU A 169 10.66 11.24 -1.66
CA LEU A 169 10.44 9.93 -1.05
C LEU A 169 11.77 9.39 -0.53
N ASP A 170 11.72 8.74 0.63
CA ASP A 170 12.86 7.96 1.12
C ASP A 170 12.89 6.59 0.44
N PHE A 171 11.71 6.00 0.19
CA PHE A 171 11.62 4.66 -0.39
C PHE A 171 10.44 4.51 -1.35
N LEU A 172 10.70 3.91 -2.51
CA LEU A 172 9.68 3.55 -3.51
C LEU A 172 9.73 2.05 -3.79
N ILE A 173 8.60 1.38 -3.70
CA ILE A 173 8.46 -0.03 -4.05
C ILE A 173 7.59 -0.13 -5.29
N VAL A 174 8.15 -0.69 -6.35
CA VAL A 174 7.49 -0.79 -7.65
C VAL A 174 7.80 -2.11 -8.33
N SER A 175 6.92 -2.55 -9.21
CA SER A 175 7.19 -3.66 -10.11
C SER A 175 7.75 -3.17 -11.44
N LYS A 176 8.40 -4.08 -12.17
CA LYS A 176 8.90 -3.82 -13.54
C LYS A 176 7.79 -3.43 -14.53
N ASP A 177 6.53 -3.75 -14.20
CA ASP A 177 5.37 -3.47 -15.06
C ASP A 177 4.79 -2.07 -14.80
N GLU A 178 5.21 -1.42 -13.69
CA GLU A 178 4.78 -0.07 -13.31
C GLU A 178 5.76 1.00 -13.75
N ILE A 179 7.06 0.70 -13.80
CA ILE A 179 8.11 1.67 -14.14
C ILE A 179 9.25 0.99 -14.90
N SER A 180 9.81 1.67 -15.88
CA SER A 180 11.04 1.22 -16.55
C SER A 180 12.28 1.45 -15.68
N VAL A 181 13.34 0.67 -15.93
CA VAL A 181 14.64 0.85 -15.26
C VAL A 181 15.20 2.26 -15.49
N ASN A 182 14.99 2.83 -16.68
CA ASN A 182 15.48 4.18 -17.01
C ASN A 182 14.74 5.25 -16.20
N GLU A 183 13.42 5.14 -16.06
CA GLU A 183 12.64 6.06 -15.20
C GLU A 183 13.04 5.92 -13.73
N ALA A 184 13.23 4.70 -13.24
CA ALA A 184 13.71 4.47 -11.89
C ALA A 184 15.08 5.12 -11.64
N ASN A 185 16.03 4.98 -12.55
CA ASN A 185 17.33 5.64 -12.46
C ASN A 185 17.20 7.17 -12.49
N ASN A 186 16.33 7.73 -13.33
CA ASN A 186 16.09 9.17 -13.37
C ASN A 186 15.55 9.71 -12.04
N LEU A 187 14.69 8.96 -11.35
CA LEU A 187 14.19 9.34 -10.02
C LEU A 187 15.31 9.35 -8.96
N ILE A 188 16.26 8.43 -9.04
CA ILE A 188 17.45 8.39 -8.17
C ILE A 188 18.39 9.56 -8.52
N ASP A 189 18.73 9.74 -9.79
CA ASP A 189 19.67 10.77 -10.24
C ASP A 189 19.17 12.19 -9.94
N SER A 190 17.86 12.42 -10.05
CA SER A 190 17.22 13.69 -9.67
C SER A 190 17.09 13.87 -8.15
N LYS A 191 17.47 12.85 -7.36
CA LYS A 191 17.28 12.82 -5.90
C LYS A 191 15.83 13.01 -5.47
N THR A 192 14.89 12.62 -6.32
CA THR A 192 13.46 12.63 -5.99
C THR A 192 13.12 11.46 -5.07
N VAL A 193 13.75 10.30 -5.31
CA VAL A 193 13.64 9.11 -4.47
C VAL A 193 15.04 8.71 -3.99
N GLU A 194 15.20 8.34 -2.72
CA GLU A 194 16.49 7.93 -2.16
C GLU A 194 16.79 6.46 -2.46
N TYR A 195 15.78 5.58 -2.31
CA TYR A 195 15.88 4.15 -2.59
C TYR A 195 14.69 3.65 -3.41
N ILE A 196 14.92 2.83 -4.40
CA ILE A 196 13.88 2.16 -5.18
C ILE A 196 14.08 0.65 -5.12
N LEU A 197 13.09 -0.07 -4.61
CA LEU A 197 13.01 -1.53 -4.74
C LEU A 197 12.19 -1.88 -5.98
N LEU A 198 12.88 -2.30 -7.03
CA LEU A 198 12.28 -2.74 -8.28
C LEU A 198 12.11 -4.26 -8.24
N THR A 199 10.86 -4.73 -8.24
CA THR A 199 10.51 -6.14 -8.11
C THR A 199 10.23 -6.79 -9.45
N TYR A 200 10.53 -8.07 -9.58
CA TYR A 200 10.43 -8.86 -10.81
C TYR A 200 9.67 -10.17 -10.58
N SER A 201 8.57 -10.13 -9.83
CA SER A 201 7.80 -11.32 -9.44
C SER A 201 8.68 -12.33 -8.67
N SER A 202 8.92 -13.52 -9.21
CA SER A 202 9.75 -14.57 -8.60
C SER A 202 11.26 -14.43 -8.89
N LEU A 203 11.65 -13.48 -9.72
CA LEU A 203 13.06 -13.23 -10.03
C LEU A 203 13.69 -12.30 -8.98
N PRO A 204 15.03 -12.22 -8.93
CA PRO A 204 15.72 -11.31 -8.03
C PRO A 204 15.26 -9.87 -8.19
N ALA A 205 14.94 -9.22 -7.08
CA ALA A 205 14.64 -7.80 -7.02
C ALA A 205 15.93 -6.96 -7.08
N ARG A 206 15.81 -5.69 -7.46
CA ARG A 206 16.93 -4.74 -7.48
C ARG A 206 16.64 -3.56 -6.57
N LEU A 207 17.52 -3.34 -5.60
CA LEU A 207 17.53 -2.13 -4.80
C LEU A 207 18.45 -1.11 -5.48
N LEU A 208 17.89 0.00 -5.92
CA LEU A 208 18.58 1.09 -6.58
C LEU A 208 18.78 2.25 -5.60
N SER A 209 19.95 2.89 -5.65
CA SER A 209 20.29 4.10 -4.91
C SER A 209 21.35 4.91 -5.66
N SER A 210 21.71 6.09 -5.15
CA SER A 210 22.82 6.89 -5.70
C SER A 210 24.19 6.20 -5.61
N GLU A 211 24.33 5.17 -4.78
CA GLU A 211 25.56 4.37 -4.64
C GLU A 211 25.62 3.20 -5.64
N GLY A 212 24.54 2.95 -6.37
CA GLY A 212 24.44 1.89 -7.36
C GLY A 212 23.25 0.96 -7.13
N ALA A 213 23.34 -0.27 -7.64
CA ALA A 213 22.30 -1.27 -7.57
C ALA A 213 22.76 -2.53 -6.84
N ILE A 214 21.91 -3.04 -5.95
CA ILE A 214 22.11 -4.32 -5.26
C ILE A 214 21.02 -5.29 -5.72
N GLU A 215 21.42 -6.51 -6.09
CA GLU A 215 20.48 -7.58 -6.40
C GLU A 215 20.10 -8.34 -5.12
N ILE A 216 18.79 -8.54 -4.93
CA ILE A 216 18.21 -9.24 -3.79
C ILE A 216 17.54 -10.51 -4.32
N VAL A 217 18.18 -11.66 -4.06
CA VAL A 217 17.65 -12.96 -4.47
C VAL A 217 16.61 -13.40 -3.44
N PRO A 218 15.35 -13.64 -3.86
CA PRO A 218 14.35 -14.16 -2.95
C PRO A 218 14.70 -15.59 -2.53
N PRO A 219 14.32 -16.00 -1.32
CA PRO A 219 14.46 -17.39 -0.92
C PRO A 219 13.59 -18.31 -1.80
N ASP A 220 14.05 -19.52 -2.03
CA ASP A 220 13.30 -20.53 -2.78
C ASP A 220 12.14 -21.06 -1.92
N PHE A 221 10.91 -20.65 -2.23
CA PHE A 221 9.69 -21.15 -1.60
C PHE A 221 8.51 -21.19 -2.58
N LYS A 222 7.60 -22.10 -2.33
CA LYS A 222 6.38 -22.16 -3.11
C LYS A 222 5.43 -21.02 -2.72
N THR A 223 5.21 -20.10 -3.64
CA THR A 223 4.23 -19.03 -3.46
C THR A 223 2.81 -19.60 -3.40
N ILE A 224 2.08 -19.32 -2.32
CA ILE A 224 0.67 -19.71 -2.17
C ILE A 224 -0.23 -18.59 -2.67
N ASN A 225 0.11 -17.36 -2.36
CA ASN A 225 -0.61 -16.15 -2.76
C ASN A 225 0.37 -14.97 -2.79
N SER A 226 0.40 -14.22 -3.89
CA SER A 226 1.24 -13.03 -4.04
C SER A 226 0.50 -11.71 -3.76
N ASN A 227 -0.80 -11.79 -3.38
CA ASN A 227 -1.57 -10.58 -3.07
C ASN A 227 -1.00 -9.86 -1.85
N GLY A 228 -0.84 -8.53 -1.95
CA GLY A 228 -0.31 -7.72 -0.87
C GLY A 228 1.21 -7.86 -0.62
N ALA A 229 1.97 -8.56 -1.48
CA ALA A 229 3.42 -8.69 -1.31
C ALA A 229 4.13 -7.33 -1.32
N GLY A 230 3.72 -6.40 -2.18
CA GLY A 230 4.21 -5.01 -2.19
C GLY A 230 3.87 -4.28 -0.90
N ASP A 231 2.63 -4.42 -0.43
CA ASP A 231 2.15 -3.81 0.82
C ASP A 231 2.91 -4.36 2.04
N ALA A 232 3.14 -5.69 2.06
CA ALA A 232 3.95 -6.34 3.09
C ALA A 232 5.39 -5.83 3.11
N THR A 233 5.97 -5.62 1.94
CA THR A 233 7.31 -5.06 1.81
C THR A 233 7.36 -3.62 2.32
N ALA A 234 6.37 -2.78 1.99
CA ALA A 234 6.27 -1.41 2.48
C ALA A 234 6.14 -1.35 4.01
N ALA A 235 5.27 -2.18 4.58
CA ALA A 235 5.09 -2.30 6.02
C ALA A 235 6.40 -2.72 6.71
N TYR A 236 7.10 -3.71 6.16
CA TYR A 236 8.36 -4.20 6.70
C TYR A 236 9.46 -3.14 6.67
N ILE A 237 9.63 -2.44 5.56
CA ILE A 237 10.61 -1.35 5.41
C ILE A 237 10.32 -0.22 6.39
N ALA A 238 9.07 0.23 6.48
CA ALA A 238 8.66 1.28 7.41
C ALA A 238 8.93 0.90 8.88
N CYS A 239 8.82 -0.39 9.24
CA CYS A 239 9.12 -0.88 10.58
C CYS A 239 10.62 -1.02 10.84
N LEU A 240 11.38 -1.58 9.89
CA LEU A 240 12.80 -1.94 10.11
C LEU A 240 13.74 -0.75 10.15
N LEU A 241 13.59 0.20 9.24
CA LEU A 241 14.48 1.35 9.14
C LEU A 241 14.49 2.21 10.41
N TYR A 242 13.51 1.98 11.27
CA TYR A 242 13.42 2.65 12.55
C TYR A 242 13.91 1.83 13.77
N THR A 243 14.23 0.56 13.60
CA THR A 243 14.78 -0.26 14.70
C THR A 243 16.30 -0.26 14.74
N SER A 244 16.96 0.17 13.67
CA SER A 244 18.40 0.39 13.61
C SER A 244 18.73 1.86 13.84
N PRO A 245 19.82 2.22 14.56
CA PRO A 245 20.28 3.60 14.62
C PRO A 245 20.55 4.08 13.19
N SER A 246 19.96 5.22 12.85
CA SER A 246 20.18 5.84 11.54
C SER A 246 21.68 6.12 11.35
N PRO A 247 22.24 5.89 10.15
CA PRO A 247 23.59 6.36 9.84
C PRO A 247 23.76 7.88 10.01
N ARG A 248 22.65 8.63 10.17
CA ARG A 248 22.64 10.07 10.44
C ARG A 248 22.84 10.41 11.92
N ASP A 249 22.81 9.41 12.83
CA ASP A 249 22.99 9.59 14.27
C ASP A 249 24.41 9.24 14.74
N SER A 250 25.34 9.01 13.81
CA SER A 250 26.77 8.70 14.06
C SER A 250 27.69 9.84 13.61
#